data_18273fc93d7a36dd411a835ffeae8891
#
_entry.id   18273fc93d7a36dd411a835ffeae8891
#
_cell.length_a   1.000
_cell.length_b   1.000
_cell.length_c   1.000
_cell.angle_alpha   90.00
_cell.angle_beta   90.00
_cell.angle_gamma   90.00
#
_symmetry.space_group_name_H-M   'P 1'
#
loop_
_entity.id
_entity.type
_entity.pdbx_description
1 polymer ?
#
loop_
_entity_poly.entity_id
_entity_poly.type
_entity_poly.pdbx_seq_one_letter_code
_entity_poly.pdbx_strand_id
1 'polypeptide(L)'
;RGCVAILPDMTLSFDEKLRNYARLAVRVGLGVKPGQRVLVQAPVETAQLARLVVREAYAAGASFVDVRWDDDDVQLARFELAPDGTFEQISRWRVDAEIETAEAGGAVIAIRATNPNLLGGVDPERVATHQRTVAAYRRPYTAQVMTNRLNWNLISAPVSGWAQLMFPDASAEQAVAQQWDAIFAATRADQADAVERWEAHLGDLKRRRDLLTGKQYAALHFQGGGTDLTVGLADDHVWGGGAADTPGGITFTANIPTEEVWTADRKST
;
A
#
# COMPACT_ATOMS: atom_id res chain seq x y z
N ARG A 1 39.69 10.98 -35.75
CA ARG A 1 38.35 10.33 -35.81
C ARG A 1 38.04 9.85 -34.40
N GLY A 2 37.26 10.67 -33.65
CA GLY A 2 36.83 10.30 -32.31
C GLY A 2 35.73 9.25 -32.38
N CYS A 3 35.92 8.11 -31.74
CA CYS A 3 34.85 7.15 -31.46
C CYS A 3 33.94 7.78 -30.39
N VAL A 4 32.73 8.17 -30.76
CA VAL A 4 31.65 8.46 -29.80
C VAL A 4 31.14 7.09 -29.36
N ALA A 5 31.48 6.69 -28.13
CA ALA A 5 30.86 5.55 -27.51
C ALA A 5 29.37 5.92 -27.23
N ILE A 6 28.44 5.33 -27.96
CA ILE A 6 27.02 5.35 -27.62
C ILE A 6 26.88 4.49 -26.37
N LEU A 7 26.72 5.13 -25.21
CA LEU A 7 26.34 4.41 -24.00
C LEU A 7 24.94 3.79 -24.27
N PRO A 8 24.73 2.51 -23.95
CA PRO A 8 23.40 1.91 -24.10
C PRO A 8 22.40 2.69 -23.26
N ASP A 9 21.21 2.86 -23.82
CA ASP A 9 20.07 3.44 -23.09
C ASP A 9 19.86 2.59 -21.82
N MET A 10 20.13 3.20 -20.65
CA MET A 10 20.07 2.55 -19.33
C MET A 10 18.66 2.50 -18.77
N THR A 11 17.63 2.64 -19.63
CA THR A 11 16.24 2.48 -19.21
C THR A 11 15.96 1.02 -18.83
N LEU A 12 15.50 0.83 -17.58
CA LEU A 12 15.12 -0.51 -17.10
C LEU A 12 13.93 -1.05 -17.89
N SER A 13 13.98 -2.33 -18.22
CA SER A 13 12.84 -3.07 -18.78
C SER A 13 11.67 -3.09 -17.77
N PHE A 14 10.46 -3.35 -18.26
CA PHE A 14 9.28 -3.53 -17.43
C PHE A 14 9.50 -4.57 -16.31
N ASP A 15 10.08 -5.72 -16.66
CA ASP A 15 10.36 -6.79 -15.69
C ASP A 15 11.38 -6.39 -14.63
N GLU A 16 12.35 -5.55 -14.95
CA GLU A 16 13.30 -5.03 -13.98
C GLU A 16 12.63 -4.04 -13.05
N LYS A 17 11.83 -3.11 -13.57
CA LYS A 17 11.02 -2.17 -12.78
C LYS A 17 10.08 -2.92 -11.84
N LEU A 18 9.40 -3.96 -12.32
CA LEU A 18 8.48 -4.76 -11.53
C LEU A 18 9.19 -5.54 -10.41
N ARG A 19 10.39 -6.08 -10.68
CA ARG A 19 11.25 -6.69 -9.65
C ARG A 19 11.71 -5.69 -8.61
N ASN A 20 12.12 -4.49 -9.04
CA ASN A 20 12.49 -3.42 -8.11
C ASN A 20 11.32 -3.03 -7.22
N TYR A 21 10.11 -2.93 -7.78
CA TYR A 21 8.91 -2.61 -7.02
C TYR A 21 8.58 -3.69 -5.97
N ALA A 22 8.64 -4.97 -6.34
CA ALA A 22 8.45 -6.06 -5.39
C ALA A 22 9.52 -6.06 -4.28
N ARG A 23 10.79 -5.82 -4.64
CA ARG A 23 11.90 -5.70 -3.68
C ARG A 23 11.70 -4.54 -2.73
N LEU A 24 11.31 -3.38 -3.24
CA LEU A 24 11.00 -2.19 -2.44
C LEU A 24 9.87 -2.49 -1.45
N ALA A 25 8.76 -3.07 -1.92
CA ALA A 25 7.61 -3.41 -1.09
C ALA A 25 7.97 -4.35 0.07
N VAL A 26 8.88 -5.32 -0.16
CA VAL A 26 9.28 -6.28 0.86
C VAL A 26 10.34 -5.73 1.81
N ARG A 27 11.38 -5.08 1.28
CA ARG A 27 12.55 -4.66 2.08
C ARG A 27 12.30 -3.36 2.83
N VAL A 28 11.68 -2.40 2.18
CA VAL A 28 11.37 -1.08 2.77
C VAL A 28 9.94 -1.04 3.28
N GLY A 29 8.99 -1.50 2.46
CA GLY A 29 7.57 -1.54 2.81
C GLY A 29 7.32 -2.40 4.05
N LEU A 30 7.55 -3.69 3.96
CA LEU A 30 7.35 -4.60 5.09
C LEU A 30 8.51 -4.62 6.08
N GLY A 31 9.75 -4.42 5.64
CA GLY A 31 10.91 -4.61 6.50
C GLY A 31 11.05 -6.05 7.01
N VAL A 32 10.70 -7.05 6.20
CA VAL A 32 10.66 -8.47 6.56
C VAL A 32 11.92 -8.90 7.29
N LYS A 33 11.75 -9.61 8.41
CA LYS A 33 12.86 -10.19 9.17
C LYS A 33 12.93 -11.71 8.98
N PRO A 34 14.13 -12.30 9.08
CA PRO A 34 14.29 -13.75 9.02
C PRO A 34 13.37 -14.46 10.03
N GLY A 35 12.71 -15.52 9.56
CA GLY A 35 11.78 -16.32 10.36
C GLY A 35 10.34 -15.81 10.41
N GLN A 36 10.04 -14.59 9.93
CA GLN A 36 8.65 -14.10 9.88
C GLN A 36 7.77 -14.88 8.90
N ARG A 37 6.50 -15.00 9.25
CA ARG A 37 5.43 -15.37 8.28
C ARG A 37 4.99 -14.11 7.54
N VAL A 38 4.61 -14.27 6.26
CA VAL A 38 4.10 -13.17 5.44
C VAL A 38 2.78 -13.58 4.80
N LEU A 39 1.75 -12.77 4.96
CA LEU A 39 0.49 -12.91 4.23
C LEU A 39 0.45 -11.85 3.11
N VAL A 40 0.36 -12.32 1.87
CA VAL A 40 0.16 -11.49 0.67
C VAL A 40 -1.32 -11.51 0.30
N GLN A 41 -1.94 -10.35 0.20
CA GLN A 41 -3.32 -10.18 -0.26
C GLN A 41 -3.26 -9.55 -1.65
N ALA A 42 -3.78 -10.23 -2.65
CA ALA A 42 -3.63 -9.80 -4.03
C ALA A 42 -4.84 -10.17 -4.89
N PRO A 43 -5.34 -9.26 -5.73
CA PRO A 43 -6.23 -9.62 -6.82
C PRO A 43 -5.54 -10.57 -7.81
N VAL A 44 -6.29 -11.50 -8.39
CA VAL A 44 -5.76 -12.50 -9.33
C VAL A 44 -5.09 -11.86 -10.56
N GLU A 45 -5.55 -10.69 -10.98
CA GLU A 45 -5.00 -9.91 -12.08
C GLU A 45 -3.56 -9.45 -11.80
N THR A 46 -3.19 -9.34 -10.53
CA THR A 46 -1.85 -8.89 -10.11
C THR A 46 -0.89 -10.04 -9.82
N ALA A 47 -1.22 -11.25 -10.29
CA ALA A 47 -0.48 -12.48 -9.97
C ALA A 47 1.02 -12.40 -10.31
N GLN A 48 1.42 -11.67 -11.37
CA GLN A 48 2.82 -11.47 -11.71
C GLN A 48 3.57 -10.74 -10.58
N LEU A 49 3.03 -9.61 -10.11
CA LEU A 49 3.62 -8.85 -9.00
C LEU A 49 3.61 -9.65 -7.70
N ALA A 50 2.47 -10.30 -7.37
CA ALA A 50 2.35 -11.10 -6.15
C ALA A 50 3.39 -12.23 -6.08
N ARG A 51 3.66 -12.93 -7.20
CA ARG A 51 4.71 -13.96 -7.28
C ARG A 51 6.11 -13.40 -7.06
N LEU A 52 6.39 -12.17 -7.52
CA LEU A 52 7.67 -11.50 -7.26
C LEU A 52 7.79 -11.09 -5.79
N VAL A 53 6.72 -10.57 -5.18
CA VAL A 53 6.66 -10.28 -3.74
C VAL A 53 6.95 -11.53 -2.90
N VAL A 54 6.34 -12.68 -3.24
CA VAL A 54 6.61 -13.97 -2.57
C VAL A 54 8.08 -14.35 -2.67
N ARG A 55 8.68 -14.24 -3.87
CA ARG A 55 10.10 -14.54 -4.07
C ARG A 55 11.02 -13.63 -3.24
N GLU A 56 10.73 -12.33 -3.24
CA GLU A 56 11.51 -11.36 -2.46
C GLU A 56 11.33 -11.57 -0.95
N ALA A 57 10.12 -11.95 -0.47
CA ALA A 57 9.88 -12.27 0.93
C ALA A 57 10.71 -13.47 1.40
N TYR A 58 10.76 -14.55 0.62
CA TYR A 58 11.65 -15.67 0.91
C TYR A 58 13.13 -15.29 0.83
N ALA A 59 13.51 -14.46 -0.15
CA ALA A 59 14.89 -13.95 -0.26
C ALA A 59 15.28 -13.03 0.91
N ALA A 60 14.30 -12.40 1.57
CA ALA A 60 14.49 -11.64 2.82
C ALA A 60 14.51 -12.53 4.08
N GLY A 61 14.28 -13.84 3.94
CA GLY A 61 14.33 -14.80 5.04
C GLY A 61 12.98 -15.15 5.66
N ALA A 62 11.85 -14.82 5.02
CA ALA A 62 10.55 -15.27 5.49
C ALA A 62 10.51 -16.80 5.65
N SER A 63 9.93 -17.30 6.74
CA SER A 63 9.80 -18.72 7.00
C SER A 63 8.64 -19.37 6.25
N PHE A 64 7.58 -18.59 6.03
CA PHE A 64 6.38 -19.05 5.34
C PHE A 64 5.69 -17.85 4.69
N VAL A 65 5.29 -17.99 3.44
CA VAL A 65 4.55 -16.96 2.70
C VAL A 65 3.27 -17.59 2.16
N ASP A 66 2.15 -17.05 2.58
CA ASP A 66 0.84 -17.42 2.05
C ASP A 66 0.29 -16.31 1.15
N VAL A 67 -0.55 -16.68 0.16
CA VAL A 67 -1.18 -15.73 -0.75
C VAL A 67 -2.69 -15.91 -0.73
N ARG A 68 -3.39 -14.89 -0.23
CA ARG A 68 -4.83 -14.81 -0.35
C ARG A 68 -5.21 -14.07 -1.63
N TRP A 69 -5.83 -14.79 -2.55
CA TRP A 69 -6.32 -14.23 -3.80
C TRP A 69 -7.71 -13.62 -3.62
N ASP A 70 -7.92 -12.47 -4.21
CA ASP A 70 -9.20 -11.81 -4.39
C ASP A 70 -9.51 -11.70 -5.90
N ASP A 71 -10.79 -11.61 -6.26
CA ASP A 71 -11.27 -11.56 -7.64
C ASP A 71 -12.49 -10.64 -7.70
N ASP A 72 -12.37 -9.56 -8.48
CA ASP A 72 -13.39 -8.53 -8.60
C ASP A 72 -14.67 -9.08 -9.28
N ASP A 73 -14.54 -9.97 -10.27
CA ASP A 73 -15.70 -10.56 -10.96
C ASP A 73 -16.48 -11.52 -10.05
N VAL A 74 -15.76 -12.29 -9.22
CA VAL A 74 -16.39 -13.16 -8.20
C VAL A 74 -17.09 -12.31 -7.14
N GLN A 75 -16.49 -11.19 -6.75
CA GLN A 75 -17.12 -10.26 -5.81
C GLN A 75 -18.36 -9.62 -6.41
N LEU A 76 -18.30 -9.12 -7.64
CA LEU A 76 -19.42 -8.51 -8.36
C LEU A 76 -20.58 -9.50 -8.50
N ALA A 77 -20.31 -10.71 -8.98
CA ALA A 77 -21.31 -11.76 -9.13
C ALA A 77 -22.06 -12.04 -7.80
N ARG A 78 -21.36 -12.01 -6.67
CA ARG A 78 -21.99 -12.13 -5.37
C ARG A 78 -22.97 -10.99 -5.07
N PHE A 79 -22.55 -9.74 -5.32
CA PHE A 79 -23.39 -8.58 -5.02
C PHE A 79 -24.60 -8.47 -5.95
N GLU A 80 -24.49 -8.94 -7.19
CA GLU A 80 -25.58 -8.93 -8.15
C GLU A 80 -26.57 -10.08 -7.95
N LEU A 81 -26.07 -11.29 -7.69
CA LEU A 81 -26.85 -12.52 -7.82
C LEU A 81 -27.20 -13.20 -6.49
N ALA A 82 -26.51 -12.88 -5.40
CA ALA A 82 -26.81 -13.52 -4.13
C ALA A 82 -28.16 -13.06 -3.57
N PRO A 83 -28.93 -13.96 -2.91
CA PRO A 83 -30.20 -13.60 -2.29
C PRO A 83 -30.04 -12.51 -1.22
N ASP A 84 -31.06 -11.66 -1.08
CA ASP A 84 -31.15 -10.70 0.02
C ASP A 84 -31.07 -11.41 1.38
N GLY A 85 -30.47 -10.74 2.36
CA GLY A 85 -30.26 -11.30 3.69
C GLY A 85 -29.03 -12.20 3.82
N THR A 86 -28.25 -12.43 2.73
CA THR A 86 -27.00 -13.22 2.80
C THR A 86 -25.75 -12.36 2.96
N PHE A 87 -25.86 -11.03 2.92
CA PHE A 87 -24.72 -10.12 2.96
C PHE A 87 -24.08 -9.98 4.35
N GLU A 88 -24.71 -10.51 5.40
CA GLU A 88 -24.11 -10.71 6.71
C GLU A 88 -23.21 -11.97 6.79
N GLN A 89 -23.27 -12.85 5.78
CA GLN A 89 -22.39 -14.01 5.70
C GLN A 89 -21.01 -13.58 5.18
N ILE A 90 -19.97 -13.99 5.89
CA ILE A 90 -18.57 -13.73 5.51
C ILE A 90 -17.75 -15.01 5.55
N SER A 91 -16.72 -15.05 4.72
CA SER A 91 -15.70 -16.12 4.76
C SER A 91 -14.74 -15.83 5.91
N ARG A 92 -15.07 -16.31 7.13
CA ARG A 92 -14.28 -16.02 8.34
C ARG A 92 -12.81 -16.35 8.19
N TRP A 93 -12.49 -17.49 7.56
CA TRP A 93 -11.11 -17.94 7.33
C TRP A 93 -10.21 -16.87 6.65
N ARG A 94 -10.81 -15.97 5.85
CA ARG A 94 -10.08 -14.87 5.20
C ARG A 94 -9.60 -13.82 6.20
N VAL A 95 -10.39 -13.57 7.23
CA VAL A 95 -10.04 -12.65 8.32
C VAL A 95 -9.20 -13.37 9.38
N ASP A 96 -9.51 -14.64 9.64
CA ASP A 96 -8.75 -15.46 10.58
C ASP A 96 -7.28 -15.58 10.15
N ALA A 97 -7.00 -15.69 8.85
CA ALA A 97 -5.63 -15.67 8.31
C ALA A 97 -4.88 -14.36 8.63
N GLU A 98 -5.57 -13.21 8.59
CA GLU A 98 -4.98 -11.91 8.99
C GLU A 98 -4.70 -11.87 10.49
N ILE A 99 -5.65 -12.32 11.31
CA ILE A 99 -5.54 -12.35 12.78
C ILE A 99 -4.40 -13.30 13.19
N GLU A 100 -4.40 -14.54 12.68
CA GLU A 100 -3.36 -15.54 12.96
C GLU A 100 -1.97 -15.02 12.57
N THR A 101 -1.85 -14.40 11.39
CA THR A 101 -0.57 -13.83 10.94
C THR A 101 -0.08 -12.75 11.89
N ALA A 102 -0.98 -11.85 12.31
CA ALA A 102 -0.64 -10.76 13.23
C ALA A 102 -0.27 -11.28 14.64
N GLU A 103 -1.02 -12.24 15.18
CA GLU A 103 -0.75 -12.86 16.49
C GLU A 103 0.57 -13.64 16.50
N ALA A 104 0.96 -14.22 15.37
CA ALA A 104 2.26 -14.89 15.21
C ALA A 104 3.44 -13.91 14.99
N GLY A 105 3.23 -12.58 15.07
CA GLY A 105 4.26 -11.58 14.78
C GLY A 105 4.68 -11.55 13.32
N GLY A 106 3.80 -12.00 12.43
CA GLY A 106 4.01 -12.00 10.99
C GLY A 106 3.80 -10.62 10.36
N ALA A 107 3.97 -10.55 9.04
CA ALA A 107 3.80 -9.35 8.23
C ALA A 107 2.66 -9.50 7.22
N VAL A 108 1.99 -8.41 6.87
CA VAL A 108 0.89 -8.43 5.90
C VAL A 108 1.14 -7.40 4.81
N ILE A 109 1.13 -7.83 3.56
CA ILE A 109 1.16 -6.92 2.41
C ILE A 109 -0.14 -7.05 1.60
N ALA A 110 -0.73 -5.91 1.24
CA ALA A 110 -1.90 -5.85 0.37
C ALA A 110 -1.56 -5.13 -0.94
N ILE A 111 -1.83 -5.80 -2.06
CA ILE A 111 -1.78 -5.20 -3.39
C ILE A 111 -3.18 -4.68 -3.71
N ARG A 112 -3.32 -3.38 -3.86
CA ARG A 112 -4.57 -2.72 -4.24
C ARG A 112 -4.65 -2.54 -5.74
N ALA A 113 -5.64 -3.20 -6.34
CA ALA A 113 -5.86 -3.18 -7.78
C ALA A 113 -7.34 -3.46 -8.08
N THR A 114 -8.23 -2.65 -7.52
CA THR A 114 -9.68 -2.83 -7.65
C THR A 114 -10.22 -1.71 -8.55
N ASN A 115 -11.17 -2.05 -9.42
CA ASN A 115 -11.93 -1.05 -10.17
C ASN A 115 -12.79 -0.21 -9.19
N PRO A 116 -12.57 1.12 -9.08
CA PRO A 116 -13.33 1.97 -8.16
C PRO A 116 -14.84 1.96 -8.42
N ASN A 117 -15.25 1.70 -9.66
CA ASN A 117 -16.64 1.67 -10.08
C ASN A 117 -17.25 0.25 -10.08
N LEU A 118 -16.53 -0.76 -9.57
CA LEU A 118 -16.96 -2.16 -9.61
C LEU A 118 -18.40 -2.35 -9.09
N LEU A 119 -18.73 -1.73 -7.97
CA LEU A 119 -20.02 -1.85 -7.31
C LEU A 119 -20.98 -0.66 -7.56
N GLY A 120 -20.69 0.17 -8.57
CA GLY A 120 -21.48 1.38 -8.86
C GLY A 120 -22.93 1.11 -9.27
N GLY A 121 -23.23 -0.08 -9.81
CA GLY A 121 -24.57 -0.52 -10.18
C GLY A 121 -25.26 -1.39 -9.15
N VAL A 122 -24.61 -1.67 -8.01
CA VAL A 122 -25.11 -2.56 -6.95
C VAL A 122 -25.92 -1.77 -5.92
N ASP A 123 -26.92 -2.41 -5.32
CA ASP A 123 -27.66 -1.83 -4.19
C ASP A 123 -26.71 -1.42 -3.05
N PRO A 124 -26.65 -0.13 -2.70
CA PRO A 124 -25.76 0.36 -1.66
C PRO A 124 -25.96 -0.31 -0.29
N GLU A 125 -27.20 -0.74 0.05
CA GLU A 125 -27.45 -1.39 1.34
C GLU A 125 -26.84 -2.79 1.42
N ARG A 126 -26.78 -3.54 0.31
CA ARG A 126 -26.06 -4.81 0.23
C ARG A 126 -24.57 -4.61 0.52
N VAL A 127 -23.98 -3.61 -0.12
CA VAL A 127 -22.56 -3.25 0.06
C VAL A 127 -22.29 -2.81 1.51
N ALA A 128 -23.10 -1.91 2.04
CA ALA A 128 -22.97 -1.40 3.40
C ALA A 128 -23.11 -2.50 4.45
N THR A 129 -24.08 -3.40 4.29
CA THR A 129 -24.31 -4.54 5.19
C THR A 129 -23.09 -5.46 5.22
N HIS A 130 -22.57 -5.83 4.04
CA HIS A 130 -21.39 -6.67 3.94
C HIS A 130 -20.16 -5.99 4.59
N GLN A 131 -19.93 -4.71 4.27
CA GLN A 131 -18.80 -3.96 4.82
C GLN A 131 -18.87 -3.83 6.35
N ARG A 132 -20.05 -3.53 6.92
CA ARG A 132 -20.27 -3.48 8.38
C ARG A 132 -19.95 -4.83 9.03
N THR A 133 -20.38 -5.93 8.42
CA THR A 133 -20.16 -7.27 8.95
C THR A 133 -18.68 -7.64 8.92
N VAL A 134 -18.00 -7.43 7.80
CA VAL A 134 -16.56 -7.67 7.68
C VAL A 134 -15.79 -6.81 8.67
N ALA A 135 -16.10 -5.51 8.75
CA ALA A 135 -15.42 -4.58 9.65
C ALA A 135 -15.57 -4.97 11.11
N ALA A 136 -16.78 -5.42 11.52
CA ALA A 136 -17.03 -5.89 12.88
C ALA A 136 -16.19 -7.12 13.23
N TYR A 137 -16.10 -8.10 12.34
CA TYR A 137 -15.33 -9.32 12.56
C TYR A 137 -13.81 -9.06 12.52
N ARG A 138 -13.37 -8.09 11.69
CA ARG A 138 -11.97 -7.73 11.49
C ARG A 138 -11.38 -6.84 12.58
N ARG A 139 -12.19 -6.37 13.56
CA ARG A 139 -11.73 -5.47 14.64
C ARG A 139 -10.45 -5.91 15.34
N PRO A 140 -10.24 -7.19 15.70
CA PRO A 140 -9.00 -7.62 16.36
C PRO A 140 -7.75 -7.37 15.52
N TYR A 141 -7.82 -7.65 14.22
CA TYR A 141 -6.74 -7.35 13.27
C TYR A 141 -6.53 -5.85 13.11
N THR A 142 -7.63 -5.09 12.92
CA THR A 142 -7.54 -3.63 12.73
C THR A 142 -6.90 -2.96 13.94
N ALA A 143 -7.20 -3.39 15.16
CA ALA A 143 -6.56 -2.88 16.38
C ALA A 143 -5.04 -3.08 16.38
N GLN A 144 -4.56 -4.21 15.87
CA GLN A 144 -3.12 -4.48 15.76
C GLN A 144 -2.44 -3.61 14.70
N VAL A 145 -3.11 -3.40 13.55
CA VAL A 145 -2.64 -2.49 12.49
C VAL A 145 -2.53 -1.05 13.02
N MET A 146 -3.60 -0.56 13.66
CA MET A 146 -3.66 0.83 14.17
C MET A 146 -2.66 1.11 15.28
N THR A 147 -2.19 0.08 15.97
CA THR A 147 -1.17 0.20 17.04
C THR A 147 0.22 -0.28 16.60
N ASN A 148 0.43 -0.46 15.29
CA ASN A 148 1.69 -0.92 14.69
C ASN A 148 2.24 -2.22 15.31
N ARG A 149 1.38 -3.12 15.81
CA ARG A 149 1.81 -4.38 16.42
C ARG A 149 2.34 -5.39 15.43
N LEU A 150 2.05 -5.19 14.14
CA LEU A 150 2.64 -5.94 13.04
C LEU A 150 3.18 -4.98 11.99
N ASN A 151 4.16 -5.41 11.24
CA ASN A 151 4.61 -4.69 10.05
C ASN A 151 3.66 -5.00 8.88
N TRP A 152 3.21 -3.96 8.24
CA TRP A 152 2.28 -4.06 7.12
C TRP A 152 2.62 -3.06 6.02
N ASN A 153 2.25 -3.39 4.80
CA ASN A 153 2.46 -2.50 3.66
C ASN A 153 1.29 -2.59 2.68
N LEU A 154 0.98 -1.45 2.10
CA LEU A 154 0.01 -1.29 1.03
C LEU A 154 0.73 -0.79 -0.21
N ILE A 155 0.60 -1.53 -1.31
CA ILE A 155 1.06 -1.13 -2.64
C ILE A 155 -0.09 -1.22 -3.63
N SER A 156 0.06 -0.62 -4.80
CA SER A 156 -0.94 -0.65 -5.84
C SER A 156 -0.44 -1.32 -7.12
N ALA A 157 -1.37 -1.81 -7.92
CA ALA A 157 -1.13 -2.27 -9.27
C ALA A 157 -2.31 -1.87 -10.17
N PRO A 158 -2.11 -1.65 -11.46
CA PRO A 158 -3.21 -1.31 -12.36
C PRO A 158 -4.13 -2.50 -12.61
N VAL A 159 -5.42 -2.19 -12.75
CA VAL A 159 -6.42 -3.02 -13.43
C VAL A 159 -7.12 -2.18 -14.47
N SER A 160 -7.62 -2.81 -15.52
CA SER A 160 -8.18 -2.11 -16.69
C SER A 160 -9.21 -1.05 -16.32
N GLY A 161 -10.18 -1.39 -15.44
CA GLY A 161 -11.23 -0.46 -15.04
C GLY A 161 -10.71 0.77 -14.29
N TRP A 162 -9.70 0.61 -13.43
CA TRP A 162 -9.06 1.76 -12.77
C TRP A 162 -8.19 2.57 -13.73
N ALA A 163 -7.39 1.89 -14.56
CA ALA A 163 -6.51 2.53 -15.52
C ALA A 163 -7.28 3.42 -16.51
N GLN A 164 -8.41 2.95 -17.02
CA GLN A 164 -9.25 3.71 -17.94
C GLN A 164 -9.91 4.94 -17.30
N LEU A 165 -10.17 4.92 -15.99
CA LEU A 165 -10.62 6.13 -15.27
C LEU A 165 -9.52 7.18 -15.17
N MET A 166 -8.26 6.78 -15.05
CA MET A 166 -7.12 7.70 -15.01
C MET A 166 -6.73 8.22 -16.40
N PHE A 167 -6.87 7.36 -17.41
CA PHE A 167 -6.45 7.64 -18.80
C PHE A 167 -7.60 7.34 -19.78
N PRO A 168 -8.68 8.16 -19.77
CA PRO A 168 -9.93 7.87 -20.49
C PRO A 168 -9.77 7.87 -22.01
N ASP A 169 -8.76 8.57 -22.55
CA ASP A 169 -8.51 8.68 -24.00
C ASP A 169 -7.62 7.54 -24.54
N ALA A 170 -7.10 6.68 -23.67
CA ALA A 170 -6.23 5.56 -24.04
C ALA A 170 -7.04 4.27 -24.23
N SER A 171 -6.51 3.33 -25.04
CA SER A 171 -7.04 1.96 -25.02
C SER A 171 -6.78 1.31 -23.66
N ALA A 172 -7.53 0.25 -23.31
CA ALA A 172 -7.38 -0.43 -22.03
C ALA A 172 -5.93 -0.86 -21.75
N GLU A 173 -5.26 -1.43 -22.76
CA GLU A 173 -3.85 -1.83 -22.64
C GLU A 173 -2.90 -0.65 -22.47
N GLN A 174 -3.12 0.42 -23.22
CA GLN A 174 -2.33 1.65 -23.09
C GLN A 174 -2.53 2.33 -21.73
N ALA A 175 -3.77 2.37 -21.24
CA ALA A 175 -4.09 2.92 -19.93
C ALA A 175 -3.37 2.15 -18.80
N VAL A 176 -3.39 0.81 -18.84
CA VAL A 176 -2.65 -0.05 -17.90
C VAL A 176 -1.14 0.20 -17.97
N ALA A 177 -0.58 0.32 -19.16
CA ALA A 177 0.85 0.62 -19.33
C ALA A 177 1.21 2.00 -18.74
N GLN A 178 0.41 3.04 -19.03
CA GLN A 178 0.60 4.39 -18.47
C GLN A 178 0.47 4.42 -16.94
N GLN A 179 -0.47 3.66 -16.38
CA GLN A 179 -0.61 3.55 -14.92
C GLN A 179 0.60 2.83 -14.29
N TRP A 180 1.14 1.79 -14.93
CA TRP A 180 2.39 1.18 -14.49
C TRP A 180 3.56 2.16 -14.49
N ASP A 181 3.72 2.95 -15.56
CA ASP A 181 4.78 3.95 -15.62
C ASP A 181 4.62 5.00 -14.51
N ALA A 182 3.40 5.44 -14.23
CA ALA A 182 3.12 6.35 -13.12
C ALA A 182 3.45 5.72 -11.75
N ILE A 183 3.09 4.45 -11.53
CA ILE A 183 3.43 3.72 -10.29
C ILE A 183 4.95 3.60 -10.14
N PHE A 184 5.67 3.18 -11.18
CA PHE A 184 7.12 3.03 -11.14
C PHE A 184 7.84 4.36 -10.88
N ALA A 185 7.39 5.43 -11.52
CA ALA A 185 7.93 6.77 -11.28
C ALA A 185 7.68 7.25 -9.84
N ALA A 186 6.44 7.15 -9.36
CA ALA A 186 6.08 7.55 -8.00
C ALA A 186 6.81 6.74 -6.93
N THR A 187 7.05 5.46 -7.20
CA THR A 187 7.76 4.55 -6.28
C THR A 187 9.27 4.49 -6.52
N ARG A 188 9.79 5.21 -7.52
CA ARG A 188 11.22 5.17 -7.93
C ARG A 188 11.68 3.76 -8.36
N ALA A 189 10.74 2.86 -8.64
CA ALA A 189 11.04 1.49 -9.08
C ALA A 189 11.63 1.45 -10.50
N ASP A 190 11.52 2.53 -11.25
CA ASP A 190 12.17 2.79 -12.53
C ASP A 190 13.68 3.10 -12.41
N GLN A 191 14.21 3.16 -11.19
CA GLN A 191 15.63 3.41 -10.91
C GLN A 191 16.33 2.12 -10.48
N ALA A 192 17.59 1.95 -10.89
CA ALA A 192 18.38 0.77 -10.52
C ALA A 192 18.65 0.65 -9.01
N ASP A 193 18.73 1.80 -8.33
CA ASP A 193 18.99 1.99 -6.90
C ASP A 193 17.69 2.35 -6.12
N ALA A 194 16.56 1.76 -6.49
CA ALA A 194 15.25 2.10 -5.93
C ALA A 194 15.18 2.00 -4.40
N VAL A 195 15.81 0.98 -3.80
CA VAL A 195 15.81 0.77 -2.33
C VAL A 195 16.57 1.88 -1.64
N GLU A 196 17.78 2.16 -2.11
CA GLU A 196 18.66 3.20 -1.56
C GLU A 196 18.03 4.59 -1.66
N ARG A 197 17.33 4.87 -2.76
CA ARG A 197 16.58 6.13 -2.94
C ARG A 197 15.42 6.24 -1.95
N TRP A 198 14.75 5.14 -1.66
CA TRP A 198 13.69 5.15 -0.65
C TRP A 198 14.22 5.31 0.76
N GLU A 199 15.34 4.69 1.10
CA GLU A 199 16.00 4.89 2.39
C GLU A 199 16.39 6.37 2.58
N ALA A 200 16.97 6.99 1.55
CA ALA A 200 17.28 8.42 1.57
C ALA A 200 16.01 9.29 1.72
N HIS A 201 14.94 8.97 0.97
CA HIS A 201 13.66 9.66 1.05
C HIS A 201 13.01 9.55 2.44
N LEU A 202 13.00 8.37 3.03
CA LEU A 202 12.51 8.18 4.41
C LEU A 202 13.34 8.96 5.43
N GLY A 203 14.66 9.09 5.19
CA GLY A 203 15.54 9.97 5.96
C GLY A 203 15.14 11.44 5.85
N ASP A 204 14.72 11.90 4.66
CA ASP A 204 14.22 13.26 4.45
C ASP A 204 12.88 13.50 5.16
N LEU A 205 11.93 12.55 5.05
CA LEU A 205 10.65 12.64 5.75
C LEU A 205 10.85 12.67 7.28
N LYS A 206 11.78 11.84 7.78
CA LYS A 206 12.13 11.84 9.20
C LYS A 206 12.67 13.21 9.64
N ARG A 207 13.59 13.82 8.88
CA ARG A 207 14.12 15.15 9.20
C ARG A 207 13.02 16.22 9.23
N ARG A 208 12.10 16.21 8.25
CA ARG A 208 10.96 17.13 8.22
C ARG A 208 10.03 16.93 9.42
N ARG A 209 9.69 15.70 9.74
CA ARG A 209 8.89 15.33 10.91
C ARG A 209 9.51 15.82 12.21
N ASP A 210 10.79 15.54 12.40
CA ASP A 210 11.52 15.92 13.62
C ASP A 210 11.64 17.46 13.75
N LEU A 211 11.87 18.18 12.63
CA LEU A 211 11.87 19.62 12.57
C LEU A 211 10.52 20.21 12.99
N LEU A 212 9.42 19.74 12.39
CA LEU A 212 8.08 20.24 12.64
C LEU A 212 7.63 19.93 14.06
N THR A 213 7.94 18.74 14.58
CA THR A 213 7.70 18.37 15.98
C THR A 213 8.45 19.32 16.94
N GLY A 214 9.72 19.62 16.64
CA GLY A 214 10.53 20.51 17.50
C GLY A 214 10.12 21.98 17.44
N LYS A 215 9.49 22.43 16.34
CA LYS A 215 9.07 23.83 16.16
C LYS A 215 7.78 24.17 16.89
N GLN A 216 6.88 23.20 17.13
CA GLN A 216 5.60 23.42 17.82
C GLN A 216 4.83 24.64 17.28
N TYR A 217 4.63 24.72 15.98
CA TYR A 217 3.88 25.81 15.36
C TYR A 217 2.42 25.82 15.86
N ALA A 218 1.89 27.01 16.15
CA ALA A 218 0.48 27.14 16.58
C ALA A 218 -0.53 26.90 15.43
N ALA A 219 -0.13 27.15 14.18
CA ALA A 219 -0.97 26.96 13.01
C ALA A 219 -0.14 26.79 11.74
N LEU A 220 -0.77 26.23 10.71
CA LEU A 220 -0.29 26.22 9.33
C LEU A 220 -1.19 27.13 8.49
N HIS A 221 -0.57 27.96 7.64
CA HIS A 221 -1.29 28.79 6.68
C HIS A 221 -1.00 28.30 5.26
N PHE A 222 -2.04 27.93 4.56
CA PHE A 222 -1.99 27.47 3.17
C PHE A 222 -2.52 28.56 2.25
N GLN A 223 -1.72 29.06 1.31
CA GLN A 223 -2.10 30.09 0.36
C GLN A 223 -1.69 29.70 -1.05
N GLY A 224 -2.64 29.73 -2.00
CA GLY A 224 -2.40 29.48 -3.40
C GLY A 224 -3.61 28.90 -4.13
N GLY A 225 -3.68 29.08 -5.46
CA GLY A 225 -4.70 28.47 -6.31
C GLY A 225 -6.16 28.73 -5.89
N GLY A 226 -6.46 29.90 -5.30
CA GLY A 226 -7.79 30.22 -4.77
C GLY A 226 -8.04 29.75 -3.33
N THR A 227 -7.03 29.16 -2.69
CA THR A 227 -7.08 28.73 -1.28
C THR A 227 -6.39 29.77 -0.42
N ASP A 228 -7.05 30.17 0.68
CA ASP A 228 -6.48 30.91 1.81
C ASP A 228 -7.03 30.26 3.09
N LEU A 229 -6.26 29.35 3.69
CA LEU A 229 -6.71 28.50 4.79
C LEU A 229 -5.68 28.51 5.92
N THR A 230 -6.13 28.81 7.13
CA THR A 230 -5.33 28.64 8.33
C THR A 230 -5.88 27.47 9.17
N VAL A 231 -5.03 26.51 9.46
CA VAL A 231 -5.34 25.32 10.28
C VAL A 231 -4.60 25.43 11.60
N GLY A 232 -5.32 25.57 12.71
CA GLY A 232 -4.76 25.54 14.05
C GLY A 232 -4.24 24.15 14.39
N LEU A 233 -3.10 24.08 15.07
CA LEU A 233 -2.51 22.83 15.54
C LEU A 233 -2.77 22.64 17.03
N ALA A 234 -2.95 21.38 17.45
CA ALA A 234 -3.12 21.06 18.86
C ALA A 234 -1.84 21.37 19.66
N ASP A 235 -1.97 21.74 20.92
CA ASP A 235 -0.83 21.88 21.82
C ASP A 235 -0.12 20.53 21.98
N ASP A 236 1.19 20.56 22.07
CA ASP A 236 2.04 19.35 22.20
C ASP A 236 1.86 18.32 21.07
N HIS A 237 1.43 18.76 19.90
CA HIS A 237 1.31 17.87 18.73
C HIS A 237 2.66 17.23 18.36
N VAL A 238 2.60 16.02 17.82
CA VAL A 238 3.74 15.35 17.20
C VAL A 238 3.47 15.14 15.71
N TRP A 239 4.55 15.14 14.91
CA TRP A 239 4.45 14.86 13.47
C TRP A 239 4.81 13.41 13.21
N GLY A 240 3.98 12.73 12.42
CA GLY A 240 4.22 11.40 11.86
C GLY A 240 4.58 11.49 10.39
N GLY A 241 5.03 10.41 9.80
CA GLY A 241 5.30 10.30 8.36
C GLY A 241 6.47 9.37 8.04
N GLY A 242 6.44 8.83 6.84
CA GLY A 242 7.45 7.90 6.37
C GLY A 242 7.34 6.52 7.03
N ALA A 243 8.41 6.10 7.70
CA ALA A 243 8.46 4.81 8.37
C ALA A 243 7.87 4.85 9.79
N ALA A 244 7.39 3.69 10.22
CA ALA A 244 6.95 3.40 11.58
C ALA A 244 7.71 2.19 12.14
N ASP A 245 7.69 2.03 13.46
CA ASP A 245 8.30 0.88 14.11
C ASP A 245 7.23 0.03 14.81
N THR A 246 7.38 -1.29 14.75
CA THR A 246 6.61 -2.18 15.61
C THR A 246 7.18 -2.16 17.04
N PRO A 247 6.41 -2.55 18.07
CA PRO A 247 6.95 -2.71 19.43
C PRO A 247 8.14 -3.68 19.50
N GLY A 248 8.25 -4.60 18.55
CA GLY A 248 9.38 -5.52 18.42
C GLY A 248 10.61 -4.93 17.68
N GLY A 249 10.58 -3.64 17.33
CA GLY A 249 11.70 -2.95 16.67
C GLY A 249 11.85 -3.24 15.17
N ILE A 250 10.78 -3.65 14.49
CA ILE A 250 10.79 -3.81 13.03
C ILE A 250 10.33 -2.47 12.43
N THR A 251 11.23 -1.82 11.70
CA THR A 251 10.90 -0.63 10.91
C THR A 251 10.21 -1.05 9.61
N PHE A 252 9.12 -0.39 9.27
CA PHE A 252 8.34 -0.64 8.06
C PHE A 252 7.73 0.67 7.52
N THR A 253 7.30 0.65 6.27
CA THR A 253 6.61 1.76 5.62
C THR A 253 5.22 1.29 5.20
N ALA A 254 4.19 1.81 5.84
CA ALA A 254 2.82 1.33 5.69
C ALA A 254 2.26 1.47 4.26
N ASN A 255 2.64 2.54 3.57
CA ASN A 255 2.22 2.80 2.18
C ASN A 255 3.42 3.10 1.29
N ILE A 256 3.45 2.53 0.09
CA ILE A 256 4.41 2.90 -0.94
C ILE A 256 3.61 3.23 -2.22
N PRO A 257 3.68 4.48 -2.71
CA PRO A 257 4.51 5.59 -2.20
C PRO A 257 3.96 6.23 -0.91
N THR A 258 4.81 6.96 -0.19
CA THR A 258 4.47 7.90 0.88
C THR A 258 5.35 9.14 0.75
N GLU A 259 4.77 10.32 0.72
CA GLU A 259 5.46 11.60 0.49
C GLU A 259 5.10 12.64 1.56
N GLU A 260 4.14 12.32 2.40
CA GLU A 260 3.54 13.22 3.37
C GLU A 260 4.13 13.08 4.78
N VAL A 261 4.01 14.18 5.52
CA VAL A 261 4.09 14.20 6.99
C VAL A 261 2.77 14.74 7.53
N TRP A 262 2.29 14.20 8.62
CA TRP A 262 1.01 14.59 9.25
C TRP A 262 1.18 14.85 10.73
N THR A 263 0.23 15.60 11.34
CA THR A 263 0.22 15.82 12.78
C THR A 263 -0.70 14.83 13.48
N ALA A 264 -0.31 14.42 14.67
CA ALA A 264 -1.12 13.64 15.59
C ALA A 264 -1.11 14.31 16.98
N ASP A 265 -2.22 14.17 17.73
CA ASP A 265 -2.24 14.49 19.14
C ASP A 265 -1.46 13.42 19.92
N ARG A 266 -0.64 13.83 20.90
CA ARG A 266 0.09 12.91 21.78
C ARG A 266 -0.81 11.94 22.55
N LYS A 267 -2.10 12.28 22.69
CA LYS A 267 -3.09 11.44 23.38
C LYS A 267 -3.66 10.36 22.48
N SER A 268 -3.41 10.43 21.17
CA SER A 268 -3.95 9.52 20.16
C SER A 268 -2.94 8.47 19.67
N THR A 269 -1.72 8.46 20.20
CA THR A 269 -0.63 7.53 19.85
C THR A 269 -0.39 6.45 20.90
#